data_0ddcc9008078e6199022b19c0e237abc
#
_entry.id   0ddcc9008078e6199022b19c0e237abc
#
_cell.length_a   1.000
_cell.length_b   1.000
_cell.length_c   1.000
_cell.angle_alpha   90.00
_cell.angle_beta   90.00
_cell.angle_gamma   90.00
#
_symmetry.space_group_name_H-M   'P 1'
#
loop_
_entity.id
_entity.type
_entity.pdbx_description
1 polymer ?
#
loop_
_entity_poly.entity_id
_entity_poly.type
_entity_poly.pdbx_seq_one_letter_code
_entity_poly.pdbx_strand_id
1 'polypeptide(L)'
;MADDSTQSRSPAAARSEEREQALNPHRDEDRSHAADMAYAQLRQRGVRVTGDEPAEELAQLVEAVERFELAVSAVGGDRMTNAPDSTDPDDRRLVLPERNEGEGAGAYAERVDVQAARIMERAPAEMRARGGHGAGDAALGGLAADAQG
;
A
#
# COMPACT_ATOMS: atom_id res chain seq x y z
N MET A 1 -41.62 -7.71 -15.89
CA MET A 1 -41.65 -6.48 -15.69
C MET A 1 -40.51 -5.82 -15.03
N ALA A 2 -40.28 -5.95 -13.87
CA ALA A 2 -39.28 -5.17 -13.15
C ALA A 2 -37.87 -5.48 -13.48
N ASP A 3 -37.65 -6.44 -14.25
CA ASP A 3 -36.33 -6.88 -14.56
C ASP A 3 -35.50 -5.93 -15.39
N ASP A 4 -36.12 -4.92 -15.93
CA ASP A 4 -35.37 -3.94 -16.72
C ASP A 4 -34.33 -3.21 -15.91
N SER A 5 -34.54 -3.12 -14.62
CA SER A 5 -33.56 -2.44 -13.77
C SER A 5 -32.20 -3.14 -13.72
N THR A 6 -32.17 -4.40 -14.11
CA THR A 6 -30.93 -5.15 -14.13
C THR A 6 -30.08 -4.86 -15.36
N GLN A 7 -30.62 -4.17 -16.33
CA GLN A 7 -29.94 -3.85 -17.57
C GLN A 7 -29.24 -2.50 -17.52
N SER A 8 -28.56 -2.24 -16.46
CA SER A 8 -27.93 -0.95 -16.28
C SER A 8 -26.68 -0.73 -17.11
N ARG A 9 -26.09 -1.78 -17.60
CA ARG A 9 -24.85 -1.69 -18.37
C ARG A 9 -25.12 -1.15 -19.77
N SER A 10 -24.43 -0.10 -20.17
CA SER A 10 -24.59 0.49 -21.49
C SER A 10 -23.96 -0.39 -22.57
N PRO A 11 -24.50 -0.36 -23.81
CA PRO A 11 -23.88 -1.10 -24.91
C PRO A 11 -22.43 -0.67 -25.18
N ALA A 12 -22.11 0.59 -24.99
CA ALA A 12 -20.76 1.08 -25.18
C ALA A 12 -19.78 0.46 -24.19
N ALA A 13 -20.19 0.32 -22.93
CA ALA A 13 -19.38 -0.33 -21.91
C ALA A 13 -19.14 -1.80 -22.23
N ALA A 14 -20.18 -2.50 -22.69
CA ALA A 14 -20.06 -3.91 -23.07
C ALA A 14 -19.10 -4.10 -24.24
N ARG A 15 -19.16 -3.23 -25.23
CA ARG A 15 -18.23 -3.29 -26.37
C ARG A 15 -16.81 -3.00 -25.95
N SER A 16 -16.63 -2.10 -25.03
CA SER A 16 -15.30 -1.77 -24.51
C SER A 16 -14.68 -2.97 -23.81
N GLU A 17 -15.47 -3.65 -22.98
CA GLU A 17 -15.00 -4.85 -22.30
C GLU A 17 -14.66 -5.98 -23.27
N GLU A 18 -15.51 -6.19 -24.27
CA GLU A 18 -15.24 -7.19 -25.30
C GLU A 18 -13.97 -6.90 -26.06
N ARG A 19 -13.72 -5.63 -26.36
CA ARG A 19 -12.51 -5.21 -27.05
C ARG A 19 -11.28 -5.46 -26.20
N GLU A 20 -11.34 -5.13 -24.92
CA GLU A 20 -10.22 -5.36 -24.01
C GLU A 20 -9.94 -6.86 -23.88
N GLN A 21 -10.98 -7.67 -23.81
CA GLN A 21 -10.84 -9.12 -23.73
C GLN A 21 -10.16 -9.66 -24.98
N ALA A 22 -10.52 -9.14 -26.15
CA ALA A 22 -9.92 -9.56 -27.42
C ALA A 22 -8.45 -9.16 -27.52
N LEU A 23 -8.09 -8.00 -26.96
CA LEU A 23 -6.72 -7.50 -27.01
C LEU A 23 -5.82 -8.21 -25.99
N ASN A 24 -6.39 -8.65 -24.87
CA ASN A 24 -5.65 -9.36 -23.84
C ASN A 24 -6.45 -10.56 -23.35
N PRO A 25 -6.34 -11.69 -24.05
CA PRO A 25 -7.08 -12.91 -23.69
C PRO A 25 -6.69 -13.48 -22.32
N HIS A 26 -5.53 -13.10 -21.79
CA HIS A 26 -5.07 -13.55 -20.48
C HIS A 26 -5.38 -12.55 -19.37
N ARG A 27 -6.17 -11.53 -19.65
CA ARG A 27 -6.47 -10.47 -18.69
C ARG A 27 -6.99 -10.99 -17.37
N ASP A 28 -7.90 -11.95 -17.40
CA ASP A 28 -8.49 -12.50 -16.18
C ASP A 28 -7.48 -13.33 -15.41
N GLU A 29 -6.65 -14.07 -16.11
CA GLU A 29 -5.58 -14.86 -15.49
C GLU A 29 -4.54 -13.93 -14.83
N ASP A 30 -4.14 -12.89 -15.55
CA ASP A 30 -3.19 -11.91 -15.03
C ASP A 30 -3.73 -11.21 -13.79
N ARG A 31 -5.01 -10.87 -13.83
CA ARG A 31 -5.67 -10.22 -12.70
C ARG A 31 -5.74 -11.15 -11.49
N SER A 32 -6.06 -12.42 -11.73
CA SER A 32 -6.11 -13.42 -10.69
C SER A 32 -4.74 -13.65 -10.08
N HIS A 33 -3.71 -13.73 -10.91
CA HIS A 33 -2.33 -13.90 -10.45
C HIS A 33 -1.87 -12.70 -9.61
N ALA A 34 -2.18 -11.49 -10.06
CA ALA A 34 -1.85 -10.28 -9.31
C ALA A 34 -2.52 -10.26 -7.94
N ALA A 35 -3.78 -10.69 -7.87
CA ALA A 35 -4.48 -10.78 -6.61
C ALA A 35 -3.84 -11.81 -5.67
N ASP A 36 -3.48 -12.96 -6.20
CA ASP A 36 -2.82 -14.01 -5.40
C ASP A 36 -1.50 -13.51 -4.82
N MET A 37 -0.72 -12.78 -5.62
CA MET A 37 0.54 -12.19 -5.15
C MET A 37 0.29 -11.14 -4.07
N ALA A 38 -0.72 -10.31 -4.25
CA ALA A 38 -1.08 -9.30 -3.26
C ALA A 38 -1.48 -9.95 -1.93
N TYR A 39 -2.29 -10.99 -1.97
CA TYR A 39 -2.67 -11.72 -0.77
C TYR A 39 -1.47 -12.35 -0.08
N ALA A 40 -0.58 -12.97 -0.83
CA ALA A 40 0.63 -13.57 -0.26
C ALA A 40 1.50 -12.50 0.41
N GLN A 41 1.67 -11.37 -0.25
CA GLN A 41 2.45 -10.26 0.26
C GLN A 41 1.87 -9.71 1.57
N LEU A 42 0.57 -9.52 1.62
CA LEU A 42 -0.10 -9.02 2.81
C LEU A 42 -0.02 -10.01 3.97
N ARG A 43 -0.21 -11.30 3.70
CA ARG A 43 -0.08 -12.33 4.73
C ARG A 43 1.31 -12.39 5.32
N GLN A 44 2.33 -12.24 4.50
CA GLN A 44 3.72 -12.21 4.97
C GLN A 44 3.98 -11.06 5.94
N ARG A 45 3.20 -10.00 5.83
CA ARG A 45 3.32 -8.84 6.72
C ARG A 45 2.38 -8.90 7.90
N GLY A 46 1.68 -10.02 8.09
CA GLY A 46 0.77 -10.21 9.20
C GLY A 46 -0.57 -9.50 9.02
N VAL A 47 -0.90 -9.08 7.81
CA VAL A 47 -2.17 -8.43 7.53
C VAL A 47 -3.25 -9.46 7.31
N ARG A 48 -4.37 -9.29 8.01
CA ARG A 48 -5.52 -10.17 7.85
C ARG A 48 -6.23 -9.87 6.54
N VAL A 49 -6.45 -10.90 5.72
CA VAL A 49 -7.21 -10.80 4.48
C VAL A 49 -8.24 -11.92 4.44
N THR A 50 -9.38 -11.65 3.81
CA THR A 50 -10.46 -12.63 3.74
C THR A 50 -10.40 -13.46 2.45
N GLY A 51 -9.78 -12.92 1.42
CA GLY A 51 -9.67 -13.57 0.13
C GLY A 51 -10.67 -13.09 -0.90
N ASP A 52 -11.62 -12.26 -0.48
CA ASP A 52 -12.66 -11.74 -1.36
C ASP A 52 -12.72 -10.21 -1.40
N GLU A 53 -11.63 -9.57 -1.04
CA GLU A 53 -11.54 -8.12 -1.09
C GLU A 53 -11.67 -7.62 -2.53
N PRO A 54 -12.37 -6.50 -2.76
CA PRO A 54 -12.42 -5.90 -4.09
C PRO A 54 -11.02 -5.56 -4.59
N ALA A 55 -10.78 -5.75 -5.88
CA ALA A 55 -9.44 -5.58 -6.45
C ALA A 55 -8.85 -4.19 -6.18
N GLU A 56 -9.67 -3.14 -6.28
CA GLU A 56 -9.21 -1.78 -6.03
C GLU A 56 -8.80 -1.56 -4.57
N GLU A 57 -9.59 -2.09 -3.65
CA GLU A 57 -9.29 -1.98 -2.23
C GLU A 57 -8.07 -2.81 -1.85
N LEU A 58 -7.91 -3.97 -2.49
CA LEU A 58 -6.73 -4.80 -2.28
C LEU A 58 -5.46 -4.06 -2.71
N ALA A 59 -5.49 -3.40 -3.86
CA ALA A 59 -4.37 -2.61 -4.35
C ALA A 59 -4.07 -1.45 -3.40
N GLN A 60 -5.09 -0.74 -2.94
CA GLN A 60 -4.94 0.34 -1.98
C GLN A 60 -4.29 -0.15 -0.70
N LEU A 61 -4.69 -1.33 -0.25
CA LEU A 61 -4.15 -1.90 0.98
C LEU A 61 -2.67 -2.25 0.84
N VAL A 62 -2.28 -2.84 -0.27
CA VAL A 62 -0.87 -3.15 -0.53
C VAL A 62 -0.04 -1.86 -0.51
N GLU A 63 -0.50 -0.83 -1.20
CA GLU A 63 0.20 0.45 -1.25
C GLU A 63 0.28 1.11 0.12
N ALA A 64 -0.79 1.05 0.89
CA ALA A 64 -0.81 1.63 2.23
C ALA A 64 0.21 0.94 3.14
N VAL A 65 0.28 -0.38 3.08
CA VAL A 65 1.24 -1.15 3.89
C VAL A 65 2.66 -0.82 3.46
N GLU A 66 2.92 -0.70 2.17
CA GLU A 66 4.24 -0.32 1.68
C GLU A 66 4.63 1.08 2.15
N ARG A 67 3.72 2.03 2.10
CA ARG A 67 3.97 3.39 2.61
C ARG A 67 4.24 3.37 4.11
N PHE A 68 3.53 2.54 4.85
CA PHE A 68 3.77 2.38 6.28
C PHE A 68 5.18 1.85 6.54
N GLU A 69 5.59 0.84 5.81
CA GLU A 69 6.93 0.27 5.96
C GLU A 69 8.01 1.28 5.62
N LEU A 70 7.80 2.10 4.61
CA LEU A 70 8.72 3.16 4.27
C LEU A 70 8.81 4.21 5.38
N ALA A 71 7.67 4.56 5.98
CA ALA A 71 7.64 5.49 7.10
C ALA A 71 8.42 4.95 8.30
N VAL A 72 8.23 3.69 8.63
CA VAL A 72 8.96 3.04 9.73
C VAL A 72 10.46 3.08 9.45
N SER A 73 10.87 2.76 8.23
CA SER A 73 12.28 2.79 7.85
C SER A 73 12.85 4.20 7.90
N ALA A 74 12.06 5.20 7.51
CA ALA A 74 12.50 6.60 7.51
C ALA A 74 12.83 7.12 8.91
N VAL A 75 12.18 6.60 9.94
CA VAL A 75 12.47 6.98 11.32
C VAL A 75 13.47 6.03 12.00
N GLY A 76 14.06 5.12 11.24
CA GLY A 76 15.04 4.20 11.77
C GLY A 76 14.45 2.98 12.48
N GLY A 77 13.16 2.72 12.31
CA GLY A 77 12.52 1.56 12.89
C GLY A 77 12.85 0.28 12.14
N ASP A 78 12.78 -0.83 12.85
CA ASP A 78 12.99 -2.15 12.27
C ASP A 78 11.64 -2.82 12.06
N ARG A 79 11.34 -3.15 10.83
CA ARG A 79 10.08 -3.79 10.47
C ARG A 79 9.91 -5.18 11.10
N MET A 80 11.02 -5.88 11.30
CA MET A 80 10.97 -7.21 11.92
C MET A 80 10.59 -7.13 13.39
N THR A 81 11.18 -6.18 14.10
CA THR A 81 10.89 -5.98 15.51
C THR A 81 9.49 -5.42 15.73
N ASN A 82 9.02 -4.62 14.79
CA ASN A 82 7.72 -3.95 14.89
C ASN A 82 6.64 -4.61 14.04
N ALA A 83 6.78 -5.90 13.77
CA ALA A 83 5.74 -6.66 13.06
C ALA A 83 4.45 -6.72 13.90
N PRO A 84 3.29 -6.84 13.27
CA PRO A 84 2.02 -6.86 13.99
C PRO A 84 1.92 -7.95 15.04
N ASP A 85 2.60 -9.05 14.83
CA ASP A 85 2.61 -10.19 15.74
C ASP A 85 3.77 -10.16 16.75
N SER A 86 4.53 -9.07 16.78
CA SER A 86 5.63 -8.94 17.72
C SER A 86 5.11 -8.80 19.14
N THR A 87 5.67 -9.59 20.06
CA THR A 87 5.29 -9.52 21.46
C THR A 87 6.03 -8.40 22.21
N ASP A 88 7.11 -7.93 21.65
CA ASP A 88 7.93 -6.90 22.29
C ASP A 88 8.47 -5.92 21.24
N PRO A 89 7.59 -5.12 20.63
CA PRO A 89 8.05 -4.14 19.63
C PRO A 89 8.83 -3.01 20.30
N ASP A 90 9.84 -2.49 19.60
CA ASP A 90 10.64 -1.36 20.06
C ASP A 90 9.77 -0.14 20.32
N ASP A 91 8.81 0.11 19.45
CA ASP A 91 7.92 1.25 19.54
C ASP A 91 6.56 0.87 18.97
N ARG A 92 5.56 0.84 19.84
CA ARG A 92 4.21 0.47 19.44
C ARG A 92 3.62 1.38 18.37
N ARG A 93 4.12 2.61 18.26
CA ARG A 93 3.68 3.53 17.21
C ARG A 93 4.15 3.11 15.83
N LEU A 94 5.19 2.28 15.77
CA LEU A 94 5.76 1.77 14.54
C LEU A 94 5.20 0.40 14.15
N VAL A 95 4.26 -0.12 14.92
CA VAL A 95 3.62 -1.39 14.61
C VAL A 95 2.43 -1.14 13.70
N LEU A 96 2.31 -1.94 12.65
CA LEU A 96 1.19 -1.87 11.74
C LEU A 96 -0.11 -2.11 12.51
N PRO A 97 -1.12 -1.22 12.41
CA PRO A 97 -2.37 -1.43 13.13
C PRO A 97 -3.08 -2.68 12.65
N GLU A 98 -3.73 -3.37 13.57
CA GLU A 98 -4.50 -4.55 13.22
C GLU A 98 -5.79 -4.16 12.52
N ARG A 99 -6.19 -5.00 11.56
CA ARG A 99 -7.48 -4.83 10.88
C ARG A 99 -8.58 -5.31 11.82
N ASN A 100 -9.59 -4.47 12.00
CA ASN A 100 -10.72 -4.82 12.84
C ASN A 100 -11.61 -5.85 12.17
N GLU A 101 -12.30 -6.64 12.96
CA GLU A 101 -13.26 -7.58 12.44
C GLU A 101 -14.39 -6.83 11.73
N GLY A 102 -14.71 -7.24 10.52
CA GLY A 102 -15.72 -6.58 9.72
C GLY A 102 -15.29 -5.30 9.04
N GLU A 103 -14.05 -4.88 9.23
CA GLU A 103 -13.52 -3.67 8.59
C GLU A 103 -13.16 -3.97 7.13
N GLY A 104 -13.66 -3.15 6.20
CA GLY A 104 -13.33 -3.29 4.79
C GLY A 104 -11.86 -2.99 4.52
N ALA A 105 -11.33 -3.56 3.45
CA ALA A 105 -9.92 -3.37 3.10
C ALA A 105 -9.60 -1.91 2.82
N GLY A 106 -10.50 -1.19 2.17
CA GLY A 106 -10.31 0.25 1.89
C GLY A 106 -10.26 1.08 3.15
N ALA A 107 -11.17 0.82 4.10
CA ALA A 107 -11.19 1.54 5.37
C ALA A 107 -9.94 1.25 6.19
N TYR A 108 -9.51 0.01 6.21
CA TYR A 108 -8.28 -0.37 6.88
C TYR A 108 -7.07 0.31 6.22
N ALA A 109 -7.02 0.32 4.89
CA ALA A 109 -5.94 0.99 4.16
C ALA A 109 -5.83 2.47 4.54
N GLU A 110 -6.97 3.15 4.69
CA GLU A 110 -6.98 4.55 5.12
C GLU A 110 -6.40 4.71 6.52
N ARG A 111 -6.73 3.81 7.44
CA ARG A 111 -6.16 3.87 8.79
C ARG A 111 -4.65 3.65 8.79
N VAL A 112 -4.18 2.72 7.96
CA VAL A 112 -2.75 2.46 7.82
C VAL A 112 -2.06 3.70 7.25
N ASP A 113 -2.64 4.35 6.26
CA ASP A 113 -2.08 5.58 5.68
C ASP A 113 -2.02 6.72 6.69
N VAL A 114 -3.05 6.89 7.50
CA VAL A 114 -3.06 7.91 8.56
C VAL A 114 -1.91 7.67 9.53
N GLN A 115 -1.71 6.42 9.91
CA GLN A 115 -0.62 6.08 10.83
C GLN A 115 0.74 6.31 10.19
N ALA A 116 0.90 5.95 8.93
CA ALA A 116 2.13 6.21 8.18
C ALA A 116 2.45 7.71 8.14
N ALA A 117 1.43 8.54 7.89
CA ALA A 117 1.60 9.99 7.87
C ALA A 117 2.03 10.51 9.23
N ARG A 118 1.45 9.98 10.31
CA ARG A 118 1.84 10.39 11.67
C ARG A 118 3.29 10.04 11.99
N ILE A 119 3.75 8.89 11.52
CA ILE A 119 5.14 8.49 11.68
C ILE A 119 6.04 9.49 10.93
N MET A 120 5.69 9.79 9.69
CA MET A 120 6.47 10.71 8.87
C MET A 120 6.51 12.13 9.45
N GLU A 121 5.44 12.58 10.07
CA GLU A 121 5.42 13.88 10.73
C GLU A 121 6.44 13.98 11.88
N ARG A 122 6.71 12.86 12.53
CA ARG A 122 7.68 12.81 13.62
C ARG A 122 9.09 12.61 13.14
N ALA A 123 9.27 12.24 11.87
CA ALA A 123 10.60 12.03 11.33
C ALA A 123 11.35 13.37 11.28
N PRO A 124 12.66 13.37 11.56
CA PRO A 124 13.45 14.57 11.36
C PRO A 124 13.34 15.08 9.93
N ALA A 125 13.42 16.39 9.77
CA ALA A 125 13.26 17.00 8.46
C ALA A 125 14.20 16.40 7.41
N GLU A 126 15.42 16.09 7.83
CA GLU A 126 16.41 15.49 6.95
C GLU A 126 15.99 14.14 6.43
N MET A 127 15.40 13.31 7.29
CA MET A 127 14.94 12.00 6.89
C MET A 127 13.72 12.08 5.98
N ARG A 128 12.83 13.04 6.24
CA ARG A 128 11.67 13.26 5.39
C ARG A 128 12.08 13.67 3.98
N ALA A 129 13.05 14.57 3.88
CA ALA A 129 13.56 15.03 2.60
C ALA A 129 14.22 13.88 1.82
N ARG A 130 15.00 13.06 2.54
CA ARG A 130 15.67 11.93 1.92
C ARG A 130 14.67 10.90 1.37
N GLY A 131 13.63 10.62 2.12
CA GLY A 131 12.61 9.69 1.69
C GLY A 131 11.81 10.18 0.50
N GLY A 132 11.70 11.49 0.33
CA GLY A 132 10.91 12.06 -0.74
C GLY A 132 11.68 12.24 -2.05
N HIS A 133 12.98 12.38 -2.00
CA HIS A 133 13.73 12.83 -3.17
C HIS A 133 14.84 11.90 -3.64
N GLY A 134 15.20 10.96 -2.86
CA GLY A 134 16.33 10.11 -3.24
C GLY A 134 17.67 10.77 -2.99
N ALA A 135 18.69 10.21 -3.59
CA ALA A 135 20.07 10.49 -3.20
C ALA A 135 20.69 11.76 -3.80
N GLY A 136 20.07 12.32 -4.79
CA GLY A 136 20.70 13.43 -5.50
C GLY A 136 21.07 14.62 -4.63
N ASP A 137 20.18 14.97 -3.75
CA ASP A 137 20.40 16.14 -2.91
C ASP A 137 21.53 15.97 -1.92
N ALA A 138 21.66 14.77 -1.41
CA ALA A 138 22.74 14.51 -0.46
C ALA A 138 24.10 14.71 -1.10
N ALA A 139 24.27 14.31 -2.34
CA ALA A 139 25.51 14.48 -3.05
C ALA A 139 25.85 15.95 -3.24
N LEU A 140 24.88 16.75 -3.57
CA LEU A 140 25.11 18.18 -3.74
C LEU A 140 25.52 18.85 -2.44
N GLY A 141 24.88 18.46 -1.37
CA GLY A 141 25.25 18.99 -0.06
C GLY A 141 26.67 18.67 0.31
N GLY A 142 27.08 17.45 0.02
CA GLY A 142 28.45 17.05 0.29
C GLY A 142 29.47 17.87 -0.50
N LEU A 143 29.17 18.11 -1.75
CA LEU A 143 30.08 18.89 -2.58
C LEU A 143 30.21 20.33 -2.07
N ALA A 144 29.13 20.90 -1.67
CA ALA A 144 29.15 22.25 -1.12
C ALA A 144 30.05 22.32 0.12
N ALA A 145 29.95 21.33 0.96
CA ALA A 145 30.79 21.27 2.14
C ALA A 145 32.26 21.14 1.77
N ASP A 146 32.55 20.36 0.78
CA ASP A 146 33.95 20.17 0.36
C ASP A 146 34.55 21.44 -0.17
N ALA A 147 33.75 22.23 -0.85
CA ALA A 147 34.23 23.50 -1.39
C ALA A 147 34.78 24.40 -0.31
N GLN A 148 34.32 24.25 0.88
CA GLN A 148 34.77 25.04 2.01
C GLN A 148 36.06 24.51 2.58
N GLY A 149 36.23 23.25 2.46
CA GLY A 149 37.41 22.61 2.96
C GLY A 149 38.63 23.22 2.49
#